data_1f92a3975311bacdf65d6cd364d44871
#
_entry.id   1f92a3975311bacdf65d6cd364d44871
#
_cell.length_a   1.000
_cell.length_b   1.000
_cell.length_c   1.000
_cell.angle_alpha   90.00
_cell.angle_beta   90.00
_cell.angle_gamma   90.00
#
_symmetry.space_group_name_H-M   'P 1'
#
loop_
_entity.id
_entity.type
_entity.pdbx_description
1 polymer ?
#
loop_
_entity_poly.entity_id
_entity_poly.type
_entity_poly.pdbx_seq_one_letter_code
_entity_poly.pdbx_strand_id
1 'polypeptide(L)'
;MSKSDENVRTNDIFKPNLNQHLHSWTQNKSQTSHSKDQRAVFVLSVFFSEAMSSEGVGEDCLAWAARDASGVLSPYKFNRRELGSEDVYVKITHCGVCYADVIWAKNKHGDSKYPVVPGHEIAGVVAKVGPNVQRFKVGDHVGVGTYINSCRECEYCNDRFEVHCVKGSVYTFNGVDYDGTITKGGYSTSIVVHERYCFLIPKSYPLASAGPLLCAGITVYSPMIRHNMNQPGKSLGVVGLGGLGHMAVKFGKAFGLRVTVFSTSMSKKEEALSLLGADQFVVSSNQEDMRALAKSLDFIIDTASGDHLFDPYMSLLKISGVLVLVGFPSEVKFSPASLNLGSRTVAGSVTGGTKEIQEMVDFCAANGIHPDIELIPIGYSNEALERVVNKDVKYRFVIDIENSLK
;
A
#
# COMPACT_ATOMS: atom_id res chain seq x y z
N MET A 1 63.27 0.73 -25.51
CA MET A 1 63.59 2.01 -24.81
C MET A 1 62.26 2.67 -24.60
N SER A 2 61.86 2.80 -23.56
CA SER A 2 61.82 3.13 -22.17
C SER A 2 60.39 3.50 -21.76
N LYS A 3 60.04 2.92 -20.67
CA LYS A 3 58.84 3.11 -19.81
C LYS A 3 58.62 4.60 -19.44
N SER A 4 57.38 4.97 -19.25
CA SER A 4 57.00 5.71 -18.03
C SER A 4 55.51 5.51 -17.73
N ASP A 5 55.25 5.03 -16.53
CA ASP A 5 53.98 4.87 -15.86
C ASP A 5 53.36 6.24 -15.53
N GLU A 6 52.05 6.39 -15.70
CA GLU A 6 51.24 7.28 -14.87
C GLU A 6 49.90 6.63 -14.51
N ASN A 7 49.85 6.20 -13.27
CA ASN A 7 48.66 5.84 -12.52
C ASN A 7 47.82 7.09 -12.24
N VAL A 8 46.64 7.18 -12.80
CA VAL A 8 45.60 8.09 -12.32
C VAL A 8 44.50 7.27 -11.67
N ARG A 9 44.45 7.34 -10.35
CA ARG A 9 43.37 6.86 -9.49
C ARG A 9 42.10 7.64 -9.77
N THR A 10 41.08 6.99 -10.26
CA THR A 10 39.70 7.48 -10.21
C THR A 10 38.99 6.70 -9.12
N ASN A 11 38.89 7.28 -7.95
CA ASN A 11 37.95 6.89 -6.91
C ASN A 11 37.31 8.16 -6.35
N ASP A 12 36.03 8.04 -6.00
CA ASP A 12 35.22 8.98 -5.23
C ASP A 12 34.48 10.08 -6.01
N ILE A 13 33.39 9.68 -6.66
CA ILE A 13 32.22 10.55 -6.80
C ILE A 13 30.95 9.67 -6.63
N PHE A 14 30.08 10.08 -5.69
CA PHE A 14 28.75 9.55 -5.33
C PHE A 14 28.68 8.35 -4.36
N LYS A 15 28.85 8.67 -3.07
CA LYS A 15 28.12 8.03 -1.99
C LYS A 15 27.13 9.06 -1.40
N PRO A 16 25.83 8.79 -1.35
CA PRO A 16 24.93 9.64 -0.57
C PRO A 16 25.16 9.40 0.93
N ASN A 17 25.33 10.50 1.64
CA ASN A 17 25.63 10.59 3.06
C ASN A 17 24.34 10.32 3.85
N LEU A 18 24.15 9.11 4.31
CA LEU A 18 23.03 8.67 5.18
C LEU A 18 23.54 8.50 6.61
N ASN A 19 24.06 9.58 7.21
CA ASN A 19 24.37 9.61 8.65
C ASN A 19 24.60 11.04 9.14
N GLN A 20 23.53 11.79 9.35
CA GLN A 20 23.54 12.94 10.25
C GLN A 20 22.17 13.01 10.93
N HIS A 21 22.04 12.36 12.07
CA HIS A 21 21.20 12.69 13.23
C HIS A 21 21.21 11.55 14.25
N LEU A 22 22.42 11.26 14.78
CA LEU A 22 22.55 10.43 15.98
C LEU A 22 23.89 10.81 16.65
N HIS A 23 23.90 11.87 17.43
CA HIS A 23 24.87 12.07 18.51
C HIS A 23 24.50 13.33 19.33
N SER A 24 23.85 13.11 20.43
CA SER A 24 24.09 13.86 21.67
C SER A 24 23.19 13.28 22.75
N TRP A 25 23.72 12.43 23.58
CA TRP A 25 23.32 12.15 24.97
C TRP A 25 24.12 10.94 25.47
N THR A 26 25.41 11.12 25.70
CA THR A 26 26.15 10.35 26.70
C THR A 26 27.31 11.19 27.19
N GLN A 27 27.29 11.55 28.41
CA GLN A 27 28.37 11.58 29.41
C GLN A 27 28.07 12.63 30.47
N ASN A 28 27.70 12.17 31.65
CA ASN A 28 28.31 12.66 32.89
C ASN A 28 28.13 11.59 33.98
N LYS A 29 29.22 10.86 34.22
CA LYS A 29 29.43 10.16 35.48
C LYS A 29 30.49 10.90 36.23
N SER A 30 30.20 11.33 37.47
CA SER A 30 31.23 11.47 38.53
C SER A 30 30.58 11.27 39.89
N GLN A 31 30.98 10.23 40.49
CA GLN A 31 31.31 9.88 41.91
C GLN A 31 31.07 10.93 43.00
N THR A 32 30.43 10.48 44.09
CA THR A 32 30.99 10.48 45.47
C THR A 32 30.00 9.79 46.43
N SER A 33 30.38 8.73 47.04
CA SER A 33 30.72 8.26 48.38
C SER A 33 29.71 8.48 49.50
N HIS A 34 29.34 7.30 50.08
CA HIS A 34 29.04 6.92 51.46
C HIS A 34 28.54 7.93 52.50
N SER A 35 27.35 7.65 53.11
CA SER A 35 27.30 7.34 54.55
C SER A 35 25.94 6.72 54.91
N LYS A 36 26.00 5.78 55.88
CA LYS A 36 24.89 5.12 56.55
C LYS A 36 24.23 6.09 57.54
N ASP A 37 22.89 6.13 57.71
CA ASP A 37 22.22 5.66 58.92
C ASP A 37 20.70 5.93 58.93
N GLN A 38 20.00 4.94 59.50
CA GLN A 38 18.78 4.97 60.34
C GLN A 38 17.43 5.54 59.86
N ARG A 39 16.55 4.57 59.70
CA ARG A 39 15.12 4.50 60.12
C ARG A 39 14.37 5.80 60.47
N ALA A 40 13.39 6.12 59.65
CA ALA A 40 12.11 6.64 60.11
C ALA A 40 10.99 6.21 59.14
N VAL A 41 10.03 5.44 59.66
CA VAL A 41 8.78 5.08 59.00
C VAL A 41 7.93 6.33 58.96
N PHE A 42 7.71 6.89 57.77
CA PHE A 42 6.65 7.85 57.52
C PHE A 42 5.76 7.30 56.42
N VAL A 43 4.55 6.90 56.75
CA VAL A 43 3.45 6.65 55.86
C VAL A 43 3.06 7.99 55.21
N LEU A 44 3.53 8.24 54.02
CA LEU A 44 2.99 9.30 53.16
C LEU A 44 2.13 8.62 52.10
N SER A 45 0.82 8.78 52.27
CA SER A 45 -0.17 8.58 51.24
C SER A 45 0.11 9.56 50.11
N VAL A 46 0.83 9.09 49.05
CA VAL A 46 0.98 9.85 47.83
C VAL A 46 -0.32 9.68 47.04
N PHE A 47 -1.15 10.72 47.10
CA PHE A 47 -2.17 10.93 46.07
C PHE A 47 -1.44 11.11 44.75
N PHE A 48 -1.41 10.07 43.91
CA PHE A 48 -1.17 10.23 42.49
C PHE A 48 -2.38 10.98 41.94
N SER A 49 -2.25 12.28 41.81
CA SER A 49 -3.05 13.05 40.89
C SER A 49 -2.64 12.59 39.48
N GLU A 50 -3.41 11.68 38.90
CA GLU A 50 -3.40 11.50 37.46
C GLU A 50 -3.74 12.85 36.85
N ALA A 51 -2.74 13.51 36.30
CA ALA A 51 -2.95 14.58 35.35
C ALA A 51 -3.67 13.97 34.16
N MET A 52 -4.99 13.94 34.18
CA MET A 52 -5.82 13.74 33.01
C MET A 52 -5.49 14.90 32.07
N SER A 53 -4.60 14.62 31.08
CA SER A 53 -4.59 15.40 29.87
C SER A 53 -6.02 15.37 29.34
N SER A 54 -6.62 16.53 29.13
CA SER A 54 -7.91 16.68 28.46
C SER A 54 -7.70 16.24 26.99
N GLU A 55 -7.68 14.91 26.76
CA GLU A 55 -7.89 14.37 25.43
C GLU A 55 -9.31 14.77 25.04
N GLY A 56 -9.44 15.53 23.95
CA GLY A 56 -10.74 15.87 23.37
C GLY A 56 -11.58 14.60 23.27
N VAL A 57 -12.86 14.68 23.60
CA VAL A 57 -13.80 13.56 23.66
C VAL A 57 -14.11 13.14 22.22
N GLY A 58 -13.16 12.44 21.58
CA GLY A 58 -13.38 11.77 20.30
C GLY A 58 -14.37 10.61 20.46
N GLU A 59 -14.98 10.16 19.37
CA GLU A 59 -15.92 9.04 19.41
C GLU A 59 -15.21 7.71 19.67
N ASP A 60 -15.80 6.89 20.55
CA ASP A 60 -15.36 5.52 20.83
C ASP A 60 -15.31 4.70 19.54
N CYS A 61 -14.19 4.05 19.29
CA CYS A 61 -13.96 3.22 18.12
C CYS A 61 -13.51 1.82 18.56
N LEU A 62 -14.27 0.80 18.12
CA LEU A 62 -13.87 -0.59 18.28
C LEU A 62 -12.93 -0.97 17.13
N ALA A 63 -11.94 -1.81 17.40
CA ALA A 63 -10.92 -2.22 16.44
C ALA A 63 -10.31 -3.59 16.79
N TRP A 64 -9.49 -4.07 15.88
CA TRP A 64 -8.51 -5.13 16.14
C TRP A 64 -7.11 -4.56 15.90
N ALA A 65 -6.20 -4.80 16.85
CA ALA A 65 -4.85 -4.25 16.82
C ALA A 65 -3.78 -5.29 17.16
N ALA A 66 -2.62 -5.18 16.52
CA ALA A 66 -1.39 -5.81 16.98
C ALA A 66 -0.78 -4.93 18.09
N ARG A 67 -0.41 -5.54 19.21
CA ARG A 67 0.18 -4.81 20.35
C ARG A 67 1.70 -4.90 20.39
N ASP A 68 2.27 -5.82 19.64
CA ASP A 68 3.71 -6.07 19.53
C ASP A 68 4.06 -6.74 18.20
N ALA A 69 5.34 -7.04 17.99
CA ALA A 69 5.87 -7.63 16.76
C ALA A 69 5.46 -9.08 16.49
N SER A 70 4.71 -9.75 17.39
CA SER A 70 4.08 -11.03 17.06
C SER A 70 3.09 -10.87 15.90
N GLY A 71 2.52 -9.67 15.75
CA GLY A 71 1.54 -9.34 14.76
C GLY A 71 0.17 -9.94 15.01
N VAL A 72 -0.06 -10.54 16.20
CA VAL A 72 -1.35 -11.12 16.57
C VAL A 72 -2.33 -9.99 16.85
N LEU A 73 -3.38 -9.96 16.05
CA LEU A 73 -4.47 -9.00 16.19
C LEU A 73 -5.44 -9.46 17.30
N SER A 74 -5.90 -8.52 18.12
CA SER A 74 -6.88 -8.76 19.18
C SER A 74 -7.77 -7.55 19.37
N PRO A 75 -8.96 -7.68 20.01
CA PRO A 75 -9.88 -6.58 20.25
C PRO A 75 -9.21 -5.40 20.93
N TYR A 76 -9.48 -4.20 20.44
CA TYR A 76 -8.89 -2.95 20.89
C TYR A 76 -9.94 -1.83 20.86
N LYS A 77 -9.87 -0.91 21.81
CA LYS A 77 -10.70 0.30 21.87
C LYS A 77 -9.82 1.53 21.89
N PHE A 78 -10.23 2.56 21.17
CA PHE A 78 -9.56 3.86 21.16
C PHE A 78 -10.55 4.94 20.73
N ASN A 79 -10.18 6.21 20.93
CA ASN A 79 -10.97 7.33 20.45
C ASN A 79 -10.42 7.81 19.11
N ARG A 80 -11.31 8.02 18.12
CA ARG A 80 -10.96 8.76 16.91
C ARG A 80 -10.81 10.23 17.22
N ARG A 81 -9.96 10.93 16.49
CA ARG A 81 -9.86 12.39 16.57
C ARG A 81 -11.22 13.04 16.27
N GLU A 82 -11.42 14.24 16.74
CA GLU A 82 -12.60 15.03 16.47
C GLU A 82 -12.74 15.32 14.96
N LEU A 83 -13.99 15.52 14.54
CA LEU A 83 -14.33 15.90 13.18
C LEU A 83 -13.96 17.37 12.92
N GLY A 84 -12.97 17.60 12.08
CA GLY A 84 -12.58 18.93 11.62
C GLY A 84 -13.55 19.50 10.58
N SER A 85 -13.36 20.79 10.25
CA SER A 85 -14.25 21.52 9.34
C SER A 85 -14.31 20.95 7.92
N GLU A 86 -13.24 20.33 7.45
CA GLU A 86 -13.12 19.75 6.11
C GLU A 86 -13.09 18.21 6.14
N ASP A 87 -13.51 17.61 7.25
CA ASP A 87 -13.44 16.18 7.46
C ASP A 87 -14.77 15.47 7.17
N VAL A 88 -14.62 14.20 6.82
CA VAL A 88 -15.71 13.24 6.67
C VAL A 88 -15.55 12.17 7.73
N TYR A 89 -16.59 11.91 8.51
CA TYR A 89 -16.66 10.77 9.41
C TYR A 89 -17.34 9.62 8.68
N VAL A 90 -16.61 8.53 8.49
CA VAL A 90 -17.06 7.35 7.76
C VAL A 90 -17.29 6.21 8.75
N LYS A 91 -18.51 5.64 8.75
CA LYS A 91 -18.79 4.34 9.35
C LYS A 91 -18.28 3.26 8.39
N ILE A 92 -17.31 2.49 8.83
CA ILE A 92 -16.67 1.46 8.01
C ILE A 92 -17.60 0.25 7.92
N THR A 93 -17.89 -0.21 6.71
CA THR A 93 -18.63 -1.44 6.48
C THR A 93 -17.71 -2.59 6.10
N HIS A 94 -16.68 -2.32 5.30
CA HIS A 94 -15.75 -3.32 4.80
C HIS A 94 -14.32 -2.79 4.79
N CYS A 95 -13.36 -3.69 4.98
CA CYS A 95 -11.94 -3.37 4.82
C CYS A 95 -11.21 -4.54 4.17
N GLY A 96 -10.53 -4.28 3.05
CA GLY A 96 -9.68 -5.27 2.41
C GLY A 96 -8.41 -5.57 3.22
N VAL A 97 -7.82 -6.74 2.96
CA VAL A 97 -6.58 -7.21 3.59
C VAL A 97 -5.44 -7.16 2.58
N CYS A 98 -4.37 -6.47 2.94
CA CYS A 98 -3.17 -6.29 2.12
C CYS A 98 -1.94 -6.91 2.79
N TYR A 99 -0.91 -7.23 2.01
CA TYR A 99 0.38 -7.66 2.58
C TYR A 99 1.05 -6.57 3.44
N ALA A 100 0.74 -5.30 3.19
CA ALA A 100 1.19 -4.17 4.02
C ALA A 100 0.69 -4.29 5.47
N ASP A 101 -0.51 -4.85 5.69
CA ASP A 101 -1.04 -5.10 7.04
C ASP A 101 -0.14 -6.09 7.80
N VAL A 102 0.37 -7.12 7.10
CA VAL A 102 1.36 -8.07 7.67
C VAL A 102 2.68 -7.38 7.98
N ILE A 103 3.16 -6.51 7.08
CA ILE A 103 4.45 -5.81 7.24
C ILE A 103 4.48 -5.03 8.56
N TRP A 104 3.49 -4.20 8.78
CA TRP A 104 3.46 -3.35 9.96
C TRP A 104 2.94 -4.07 11.22
N ALA A 105 1.99 -4.98 11.11
CA ALA A 105 1.61 -5.78 12.27
C ALA A 105 2.80 -6.57 12.84
N LYS A 106 3.65 -7.15 11.98
CA LYS A 106 4.83 -7.95 12.36
C LYS A 106 6.15 -7.14 12.40
N ASN A 107 6.11 -5.81 12.33
CA ASN A 107 7.27 -4.90 12.37
C ASN A 107 8.42 -5.30 11.42
N LYS A 108 8.09 -5.71 10.20
CA LYS A 108 9.11 -6.18 9.24
C LYS A 108 10.07 -5.08 8.77
N HIS A 109 9.69 -3.82 8.87
CA HIS A 109 10.54 -2.66 8.55
C HIS A 109 11.19 -2.01 9.78
N GLY A 110 10.82 -2.43 10.99
CA GLY A 110 11.39 -1.88 12.23
C GLY A 110 10.80 -0.52 12.66
N ASP A 111 9.70 -0.08 12.04
CA ASP A 111 9.10 1.24 12.24
C ASP A 111 7.64 1.20 12.76
N SER A 112 7.16 0.04 13.19
CA SER A 112 5.79 -0.12 13.69
C SER A 112 5.53 0.61 14.99
N LYS A 113 4.43 1.36 15.04
CA LYS A 113 3.97 2.17 16.18
C LYS A 113 2.81 1.46 16.89
N TYR A 114 3.15 0.58 17.80
CA TYR A 114 2.13 -0.19 18.55
C TYR A 114 1.33 0.66 19.53
N PRO A 115 0.03 0.36 19.72
CA PRO A 115 -0.77 -0.65 19.04
C PRO A 115 -1.09 -0.26 17.59
N VAL A 116 -0.81 -1.18 16.63
CA VAL A 116 -1.11 -1.00 15.21
C VAL A 116 -2.50 -1.53 14.91
N VAL A 117 -3.40 -0.67 14.44
CA VAL A 117 -4.68 -1.05 13.83
C VAL A 117 -4.50 -1.03 12.32
N PRO A 118 -4.45 -2.19 11.63
CA PRO A 118 -4.22 -2.25 10.20
C PRO A 118 -5.42 -1.77 9.37
N GLY A 119 -5.27 -1.84 8.04
CA GLY A 119 -6.34 -1.63 7.06
C GLY A 119 -6.28 -0.27 6.36
N HIS A 120 -6.04 -0.32 5.04
CA HIS A 120 -6.01 0.86 4.16
C HIS A 120 -6.82 0.64 2.87
N GLU A 121 -7.70 -0.34 2.89
CA GLU A 121 -8.63 -0.66 1.81
C GLU A 121 -10.07 -0.51 2.34
N ILE A 122 -10.42 0.71 2.73
CA ILE A 122 -11.64 0.99 3.49
C ILE A 122 -12.79 1.32 2.56
N ALA A 123 -13.94 0.70 2.79
CA ALA A 123 -15.21 1.11 2.22
C ALA A 123 -16.25 1.29 3.33
N GLY A 124 -17.10 2.30 3.20
CA GLY A 124 -18.09 2.61 4.22
C GLY A 124 -19.11 3.64 3.77
N VAL A 125 -19.83 4.17 4.75
CA VAL A 125 -20.89 5.15 4.56
C VAL A 125 -20.59 6.39 5.36
N VAL A 126 -20.77 7.56 4.76
CA VAL A 126 -20.63 8.85 5.43
C VAL A 126 -21.70 8.98 6.52
N ALA A 127 -21.27 9.14 7.76
CA ALA A 127 -22.17 9.32 8.91
C ALA A 127 -22.23 10.76 9.39
N LYS A 128 -21.12 11.54 9.25
CA LYS A 128 -21.08 12.98 9.55
C LYS A 128 -20.13 13.68 8.58
N VAL A 129 -20.34 14.97 8.38
CA VAL A 129 -19.47 15.85 7.59
C VAL A 129 -19.19 17.14 8.35
N GLY A 130 -17.97 17.65 8.23
CA GLY A 130 -17.61 18.98 8.72
C GLY A 130 -18.33 20.11 7.97
N PRO A 131 -18.44 21.30 8.57
CA PRO A 131 -19.23 22.39 8.00
C PRO A 131 -18.70 22.92 6.65
N ASN A 132 -17.45 22.69 6.31
CA ASN A 132 -16.85 23.14 5.05
C ASN A 132 -16.79 22.04 3.98
N VAL A 133 -17.22 20.81 4.28
CA VAL A 133 -17.25 19.70 3.33
C VAL A 133 -18.29 20.00 2.24
N GLN A 134 -17.87 19.93 0.97
CA GLN A 134 -18.73 20.21 -0.18
C GLN A 134 -18.95 19.00 -1.07
N ARG A 135 -18.04 18.02 -1.04
CA ARG A 135 -18.04 16.87 -1.96
C ARG A 135 -18.92 15.72 -1.49
N PHE A 136 -19.25 15.68 -0.21
CA PHE A 136 -19.92 14.53 0.43
C PHE A 136 -21.07 14.97 1.31
N LYS A 137 -22.04 14.07 1.46
CA LYS A 137 -23.17 14.19 2.40
C LYS A 137 -23.40 12.87 3.13
N VAL A 138 -24.09 12.94 4.26
CA VAL A 138 -24.50 11.77 5.03
C VAL A 138 -25.26 10.78 4.14
N GLY A 139 -24.90 9.50 4.24
CA GLY A 139 -25.46 8.40 3.45
C GLY A 139 -24.74 8.14 2.10
N ASP A 140 -23.71 8.91 1.75
CA ASP A 140 -22.88 8.60 0.58
C ASP A 140 -22.01 7.39 0.86
N HIS A 141 -21.87 6.51 -0.14
CA HIS A 141 -20.91 5.43 -0.14
C HIS A 141 -19.53 5.96 -0.48
N VAL A 142 -18.54 5.64 0.32
CA VAL A 142 -17.21 6.20 0.17
C VAL A 142 -16.12 5.18 0.48
N GLY A 143 -14.92 5.46 -0.05
CA GLY A 143 -13.72 4.70 0.24
C GLY A 143 -12.58 5.57 0.73
N VAL A 144 -11.64 4.97 1.48
CA VAL A 144 -10.38 5.57 1.93
C VAL A 144 -9.25 4.62 1.63
N GLY A 145 -8.22 5.10 0.95
CA GLY A 145 -7.10 4.30 0.45
C GLY A 145 -5.88 4.26 1.37
N THR A 146 -4.71 4.21 0.76
CA THR A 146 -3.42 3.99 1.44
C THR A 146 -2.92 5.16 2.26
N TYR A 147 -3.41 6.39 2.02
CA TYR A 147 -3.02 7.59 2.77
C TYR A 147 -4.22 8.51 2.98
N ILE A 148 -4.16 9.28 4.07
CA ILE A 148 -5.26 10.12 4.56
C ILE A 148 -4.91 11.61 4.65
N ASN A 149 -3.64 11.98 4.47
CA ASN A 149 -3.22 13.37 4.50
C ASN A 149 -1.92 13.59 3.71
N SER A 150 -1.65 14.84 3.39
CA SER A 150 -0.40 15.36 2.82
C SER A 150 -0.32 16.87 3.07
N CYS A 151 0.75 17.56 2.67
CA CYS A 151 0.84 19.00 2.86
C CYS A 151 -0.21 19.80 2.05
N ARG A 152 -0.78 19.24 1.00
CA ARG A 152 -1.85 19.81 0.15
C ARG A 152 -1.48 21.07 -0.63
N GLU A 153 -0.23 21.57 -0.52
CA GLU A 153 0.22 22.86 -1.08
C GLU A 153 1.42 22.74 -2.04
N CYS A 154 2.20 21.63 -2.00
CA CYS A 154 3.33 21.46 -2.91
C CYS A 154 2.87 21.11 -4.34
N GLU A 155 3.78 21.15 -5.30
CA GLU A 155 3.52 20.86 -6.71
C GLU A 155 2.80 19.51 -6.90
N TYR A 156 3.30 18.42 -6.30
CA TYR A 156 2.66 17.10 -6.40
C TYR A 156 1.26 17.06 -5.80
N CYS A 157 1.04 17.77 -4.69
CA CYS A 157 -0.30 17.87 -4.10
C CYS A 157 -1.24 18.70 -4.99
N ASN A 158 -0.76 19.76 -5.61
CA ASN A 158 -1.56 20.59 -6.53
C ASN A 158 -1.95 19.79 -7.79
N ASP A 159 -1.05 18.95 -8.27
CA ASP A 159 -1.28 18.04 -9.40
C ASP A 159 -2.11 16.80 -9.03
N ARG A 160 -2.61 16.72 -7.79
CA ARG A 160 -3.35 15.56 -7.28
C ARG A 160 -2.55 14.26 -7.27
N PHE A 161 -1.24 14.38 -7.04
CA PHE A 161 -0.28 13.30 -6.97
C PHE A 161 0.37 13.21 -5.57
N GLU A 162 -0.47 13.22 -4.56
CA GLU A 162 -0.15 13.40 -3.15
C GLU A 162 0.74 12.30 -2.58
N VAL A 163 0.75 11.12 -3.19
CA VAL A 163 1.64 10.01 -2.79
C VAL A 163 3.12 10.43 -2.83
N HIS A 164 3.46 11.42 -3.68
CA HIS A 164 4.79 11.99 -3.80
C HIS A 164 4.94 13.37 -3.12
N CYS A 165 4.09 13.68 -2.15
CA CYS A 165 4.18 14.93 -1.39
C CYS A 165 5.59 15.15 -0.85
N VAL A 166 6.18 16.33 -1.07
CA VAL A 166 7.55 16.65 -0.63
C VAL A 166 7.72 16.65 0.89
N LYS A 167 6.64 16.87 1.65
CA LYS A 167 6.62 16.76 3.12
C LYS A 167 6.21 15.37 3.61
N GLY A 168 6.06 14.40 2.69
CA GLY A 168 5.55 13.06 2.95
C GLY A 168 4.02 13.00 2.97
N SER A 169 3.46 11.91 2.44
CA SER A 169 2.06 11.56 2.63
C SER A 169 1.86 10.81 3.94
N VAL A 170 0.72 11.03 4.60
CA VAL A 170 0.37 10.37 5.86
C VAL A 170 -0.38 9.08 5.55
N TYR A 171 0.19 7.95 5.92
CA TYR A 171 -0.44 6.64 5.72
C TYR A 171 -1.71 6.49 6.56
N THR A 172 -2.67 5.73 6.07
CA THR A 172 -3.96 5.47 6.72
C THR A 172 -3.81 4.75 8.07
N PHE A 173 -2.74 3.98 8.24
CA PHE A 173 -2.35 3.41 9.52
C PHE A 173 -0.82 3.40 9.66
N ASN A 174 -0.32 3.31 10.90
CA ASN A 174 1.10 3.38 11.24
C ASN A 174 1.81 4.68 10.81
N GLY A 175 1.08 5.67 10.28
CA GLY A 175 1.59 7.01 10.00
C GLY A 175 1.58 7.89 11.23
N VAL A 176 2.12 9.10 11.08
CA VAL A 176 1.97 10.20 12.05
C VAL A 176 1.37 11.37 11.28
N ASP A 177 0.19 11.83 11.69
CA ASP A 177 -0.46 12.97 11.07
C ASP A 177 0.19 14.28 11.52
N TYR A 178 -0.11 15.39 10.86
CA TYR A 178 0.51 16.70 11.13
C TYR A 178 0.22 17.24 12.53
N ASP A 179 -0.83 16.73 13.20
CA ASP A 179 -1.16 17.03 14.61
C ASP A 179 -0.40 16.13 15.61
N GLY A 180 0.44 15.19 15.12
CA GLY A 180 1.18 14.23 15.94
C GLY A 180 0.42 12.93 16.22
N THR A 181 -0.83 12.80 15.78
CA THR A 181 -1.65 11.59 16.01
C THR A 181 -1.10 10.41 15.22
N ILE A 182 -0.93 9.26 15.88
CA ILE A 182 -0.62 7.99 15.21
C ILE A 182 -1.88 7.47 14.54
N THR A 183 -1.81 7.33 13.21
CA THR A 183 -2.95 6.90 12.41
C THR A 183 -3.30 5.44 12.63
N LYS A 184 -4.60 5.14 12.61
CA LYS A 184 -5.17 3.81 12.82
C LYS A 184 -6.13 3.48 11.68
N GLY A 185 -5.99 2.28 11.15
CA GLY A 185 -6.64 1.85 9.90
C GLY A 185 -8.07 1.36 10.03
N GLY A 186 -8.48 0.65 9.00
CA GLY A 186 -9.85 0.22 8.75
C GLY A 186 -10.27 -1.08 9.43
N TYR A 187 -9.39 -1.77 10.18
CA TYR A 187 -9.83 -2.88 11.05
C TYR A 187 -10.51 -2.31 12.30
N SER A 188 -11.42 -1.38 12.06
CA SER A 188 -12.12 -0.60 13.07
C SER A 188 -13.49 -0.16 12.58
N THR A 189 -14.35 0.30 13.50
CA THR A 189 -15.75 0.66 13.19
C THR A 189 -15.90 1.97 12.44
N SER A 190 -14.91 2.87 12.52
CA SER A 190 -15.01 4.20 11.89
C SER A 190 -13.66 4.82 11.54
N ILE A 191 -13.66 5.83 10.68
CA ILE A 191 -12.50 6.69 10.40
C ILE A 191 -12.94 8.13 10.18
N VAL A 192 -12.08 9.09 10.63
CA VAL A 192 -12.20 10.51 10.31
C VAL A 192 -11.09 10.86 9.34
N VAL A 193 -11.46 11.44 8.19
CA VAL A 193 -10.51 11.74 7.12
C VAL A 193 -10.88 13.05 6.43
N HIS A 194 -9.88 13.84 6.03
CA HIS A 194 -10.12 15.02 5.22
C HIS A 194 -10.80 14.65 3.88
N GLU A 195 -11.80 15.42 3.42
CA GLU A 195 -12.61 15.08 2.24
C GLU A 195 -11.76 14.80 0.99
N ARG A 196 -10.56 15.39 0.86
CA ARG A 196 -9.65 15.17 -0.27
C ARG A 196 -9.22 13.70 -0.43
N TYR A 197 -9.13 12.95 0.67
CA TYR A 197 -8.70 11.55 0.70
C TYR A 197 -9.86 10.57 0.83
N CYS A 198 -11.06 11.07 0.66
CA CYS A 198 -12.30 10.30 0.60
C CYS A 198 -12.76 10.21 -0.86
N PHE A 199 -13.16 9.02 -1.32
CA PHE A 199 -13.52 8.75 -2.71
C PHE A 199 -14.98 8.30 -2.78
N LEU A 200 -15.75 8.92 -3.67
CA LEU A 200 -17.16 8.55 -3.87
C LEU A 200 -17.23 7.18 -4.55
N ILE A 201 -18.00 6.28 -3.96
CA ILE A 201 -18.31 4.98 -4.56
C ILE A 201 -19.75 5.06 -5.10
N PRO A 202 -19.97 4.84 -6.41
CA PRO A 202 -21.32 4.79 -6.96
C PRO A 202 -22.20 3.78 -6.22
N LYS A 203 -23.46 4.14 -5.92
CA LYS A 203 -24.36 3.26 -5.14
C LYS A 203 -24.63 1.92 -5.80
N SER A 204 -24.46 1.83 -7.12
CA SER A 204 -24.57 0.59 -7.89
C SER A 204 -23.35 -0.33 -7.71
N TYR A 205 -22.25 0.16 -7.15
CA TYR A 205 -21.02 -0.62 -6.96
C TYR A 205 -20.99 -1.23 -5.55
N PRO A 206 -20.75 -2.57 -5.41
CA PRO A 206 -20.75 -3.22 -4.10
C PRO A 206 -19.62 -2.71 -3.20
N LEU A 207 -19.92 -2.26 -1.98
CA LEU A 207 -18.92 -1.75 -1.02
C LEU A 207 -17.85 -2.78 -0.68
N ALA A 208 -18.20 -4.06 -0.59
CA ALA A 208 -17.21 -5.12 -0.36
C ALA A 208 -16.16 -5.20 -1.47
N SER A 209 -16.54 -4.91 -2.71
CA SER A 209 -15.60 -4.91 -3.85
C SER A 209 -14.80 -3.61 -3.96
N ALA A 210 -15.24 -2.53 -3.32
CA ALA A 210 -14.62 -1.21 -3.46
C ALA A 210 -13.31 -1.10 -2.68
N GLY A 211 -13.22 -1.70 -1.48
CA GLY A 211 -12.01 -1.60 -0.65
C GLY A 211 -10.71 -1.97 -1.39
N PRO A 212 -10.60 -3.18 -1.98
CA PRO A 212 -9.39 -3.61 -2.69
C PRO A 212 -9.01 -2.74 -3.89
N LEU A 213 -9.94 -2.01 -4.50
CA LEU A 213 -9.62 -1.06 -5.58
C LEU A 213 -8.68 0.04 -5.09
N LEU A 214 -8.84 0.49 -3.84
CA LEU A 214 -8.11 1.63 -3.26
C LEU A 214 -6.65 1.31 -2.91
N CYS A 215 -6.24 0.07 -3.07
CA CYS A 215 -4.85 -0.36 -2.97
C CYS A 215 -4.45 -1.19 -4.20
N ALA A 216 -4.94 -2.44 -4.32
CA ALA A 216 -4.55 -3.32 -5.40
C ALA A 216 -4.98 -2.80 -6.78
N GLY A 217 -6.16 -2.19 -6.89
CA GLY A 217 -6.66 -1.60 -8.12
C GLY A 217 -5.80 -0.43 -8.58
N ILE A 218 -5.68 0.60 -7.73
CA ILE A 218 -4.96 1.84 -8.09
C ILE A 218 -3.48 1.59 -8.37
N THR A 219 -2.84 0.66 -7.65
CA THR A 219 -1.41 0.35 -7.83
C THR A 219 -1.07 -0.11 -9.24
N VAL A 220 -1.99 -0.78 -9.92
CA VAL A 220 -1.79 -1.21 -11.31
C VAL A 220 -2.47 -0.28 -12.32
N TYR A 221 -3.59 0.35 -11.95
CA TYR A 221 -4.31 1.30 -12.82
C TYR A 221 -3.49 2.56 -13.11
N SER A 222 -2.96 3.20 -12.07
CA SER A 222 -2.19 4.45 -12.17
C SER A 222 -1.04 4.35 -13.18
N PRO A 223 -0.12 3.37 -13.11
CA PRO A 223 0.95 3.25 -14.10
C PRO A 223 0.43 2.87 -15.50
N MET A 224 -0.68 2.12 -15.61
CA MET A 224 -1.25 1.82 -16.92
C MET A 224 -1.70 3.10 -17.63
N ILE A 225 -2.31 4.04 -16.91
CA ILE A 225 -2.71 5.33 -17.49
C ILE A 225 -1.48 6.20 -17.79
N ARG A 226 -0.53 6.32 -16.84
CA ARG A 226 0.66 7.17 -17.00
C ARG A 226 1.57 6.76 -18.14
N HIS A 227 1.67 5.48 -18.41
CA HIS A 227 2.49 4.94 -19.49
C HIS A 227 1.69 4.61 -20.75
N ASN A 228 0.46 5.15 -20.88
CA ASN A 228 -0.42 4.97 -22.02
C ASN A 228 -0.64 3.49 -22.39
N MET A 229 -0.81 2.64 -21.38
CA MET A 229 -1.07 1.21 -21.61
C MET A 229 -2.55 0.92 -21.92
N ASN A 230 -3.39 1.94 -22.01
CA ASN A 230 -4.82 1.85 -22.32
C ASN A 230 -5.12 1.95 -23.83
N GLN A 231 -4.24 1.38 -24.67
CA GLN A 231 -4.37 1.42 -26.14
C GLN A 231 -4.89 0.08 -26.68
N PRO A 232 -6.13 -0.02 -27.18
CA PRO A 232 -6.69 -1.26 -27.70
C PRO A 232 -5.79 -1.92 -28.76
N GLY A 233 -5.70 -3.25 -28.74
CA GLY A 233 -4.89 -4.04 -29.66
C GLY A 233 -3.41 -4.17 -29.31
N LYS A 234 -2.91 -3.40 -28.35
CA LYS A 234 -1.55 -3.57 -27.79
C LYS A 234 -1.45 -4.83 -26.93
N SER A 235 -0.21 -5.23 -26.62
CA SER A 235 0.08 -6.46 -25.88
C SER A 235 0.65 -6.13 -24.49
N LEU A 236 0.04 -6.69 -23.45
CA LEU A 236 0.44 -6.55 -22.05
C LEU A 236 0.93 -7.88 -21.48
N GLY A 237 2.10 -7.89 -20.87
CA GLY A 237 2.56 -8.95 -19.98
C GLY A 237 2.23 -8.61 -18.53
N VAL A 238 1.66 -9.55 -17.79
CA VAL A 238 1.45 -9.44 -16.35
C VAL A 238 2.31 -10.47 -15.65
N VAL A 239 3.33 -10.04 -14.92
CA VAL A 239 4.23 -10.91 -14.15
C VAL A 239 3.69 -11.08 -12.74
N GLY A 240 3.37 -12.33 -12.39
CA GLY A 240 2.73 -12.69 -11.12
C GLY A 240 1.20 -12.57 -11.19
N LEU A 241 0.52 -13.60 -10.67
CA LEU A 241 -0.94 -13.63 -10.57
C LEU A 241 -1.35 -13.76 -9.10
N GLY A 242 -1.47 -12.63 -8.46
CA GLY A 242 -1.91 -12.44 -7.08
C GLY A 242 -2.87 -11.25 -6.98
N GLY A 243 -2.95 -10.63 -5.79
CA GLY A 243 -3.86 -9.50 -5.53
C GLY A 243 -3.69 -8.31 -6.47
N LEU A 244 -2.48 -7.99 -6.93
CA LEU A 244 -2.22 -6.96 -7.94
C LEU A 244 -2.43 -7.51 -9.35
N GLY A 245 -1.85 -8.68 -9.65
CA GLY A 245 -1.84 -9.23 -10.99
C GLY A 245 -3.23 -9.51 -11.55
N HIS A 246 -4.18 -10.01 -10.73
CA HIS A 246 -5.54 -10.25 -11.21
C HIS A 246 -6.23 -8.94 -11.63
N MET A 247 -5.99 -7.82 -10.91
CA MET A 247 -6.51 -6.50 -11.30
C MET A 247 -5.84 -5.99 -12.57
N ALA A 248 -4.52 -6.20 -12.73
CA ALA A 248 -3.81 -5.85 -13.96
C ALA A 248 -4.37 -6.59 -15.19
N VAL A 249 -4.72 -7.87 -15.05
CA VAL A 249 -5.40 -8.64 -16.12
C VAL A 249 -6.77 -8.02 -16.42
N LYS A 250 -7.61 -7.77 -15.41
CA LYS A 250 -8.94 -7.18 -15.58
C LYS A 250 -8.89 -5.80 -16.26
N PHE A 251 -8.00 -4.92 -15.83
CA PHE A 251 -7.80 -3.62 -16.49
C PHE A 251 -7.26 -3.79 -17.92
N GLY A 252 -6.27 -4.65 -18.13
CA GLY A 252 -5.74 -4.94 -19.46
C GLY A 252 -6.84 -5.37 -20.43
N LYS A 253 -7.71 -6.28 -20.00
CA LYS A 253 -8.87 -6.73 -20.82
C LYS A 253 -9.87 -5.61 -21.06
N ALA A 254 -10.18 -4.80 -20.05
CA ALA A 254 -11.09 -3.66 -20.18
C ALA A 254 -10.55 -2.57 -21.12
N PHE A 255 -9.23 -2.40 -21.19
CA PHE A 255 -8.56 -1.51 -22.15
C PHE A 255 -8.41 -2.10 -23.55
N GLY A 256 -8.89 -3.32 -23.78
CA GLY A 256 -8.79 -3.99 -25.10
C GLY A 256 -7.40 -4.48 -25.43
N LEU A 257 -6.55 -4.76 -24.42
CA LEU A 257 -5.21 -5.31 -24.63
C LEU A 257 -5.26 -6.83 -24.83
N ARG A 258 -4.25 -7.37 -25.53
CA ARG A 258 -3.93 -8.79 -25.48
C ARG A 258 -3.08 -9.05 -24.27
N VAL A 259 -3.59 -9.83 -23.33
CA VAL A 259 -2.97 -10.04 -22.01
C VAL A 259 -2.31 -11.41 -21.93
N THR A 260 -1.01 -11.44 -21.66
CA THR A 260 -0.23 -12.65 -21.34
C THR A 260 0.12 -12.65 -19.87
N VAL A 261 -0.25 -13.70 -19.14
CA VAL A 261 0.11 -13.88 -17.73
C VAL A 261 1.36 -14.75 -17.62
N PHE A 262 2.33 -14.29 -16.84
CA PHE A 262 3.55 -15.02 -16.49
C PHE A 262 3.47 -15.47 -15.04
N SER A 263 3.65 -16.76 -14.79
CA SER A 263 3.62 -17.35 -13.45
C SER A 263 4.70 -18.42 -13.30
N THR A 264 5.14 -18.66 -12.10
CA THR A 264 6.11 -19.74 -11.79
C THR A 264 5.46 -21.13 -11.69
N SER A 265 4.12 -21.22 -11.70
CA SER A 265 3.38 -22.47 -11.52
C SER A 265 2.23 -22.59 -12.51
N MET A 266 2.04 -23.79 -13.05
CA MET A 266 0.90 -24.15 -13.92
C MET A 266 -0.45 -24.11 -13.19
N SER A 267 -0.47 -24.17 -11.86
CA SER A 267 -1.71 -24.23 -11.06
C SER A 267 -2.66 -23.06 -11.28
N LYS A 268 -2.14 -21.91 -11.77
CA LYS A 268 -2.91 -20.69 -12.02
C LYS A 268 -3.37 -20.52 -13.48
N LYS A 269 -3.09 -21.51 -14.35
CA LYS A 269 -3.38 -21.40 -15.80
C LYS A 269 -4.86 -21.29 -16.08
N GLU A 270 -5.66 -22.18 -15.51
CA GLU A 270 -7.11 -22.20 -15.72
C GLU A 270 -7.76 -20.90 -15.23
N GLU A 271 -7.36 -20.42 -14.05
CA GLU A 271 -7.82 -19.14 -13.53
C GLU A 271 -7.48 -17.95 -14.45
N ALA A 272 -6.22 -17.90 -14.90
CA ALA A 272 -5.79 -16.83 -15.77
C ALA A 272 -6.60 -16.78 -17.07
N LEU A 273 -6.79 -17.93 -17.71
CA LEU A 273 -7.44 -18.02 -19.02
C LEU A 273 -8.95 -17.99 -18.93
N SER A 274 -9.54 -18.84 -18.06
CA SER A 274 -10.99 -19.05 -18.03
C SER A 274 -11.73 -18.06 -17.12
N LEU A 275 -11.16 -17.71 -15.96
CA LEU A 275 -11.82 -16.83 -15.01
C LEU A 275 -11.51 -15.35 -15.30
N LEU A 276 -10.23 -15.02 -15.51
CA LEU A 276 -9.78 -13.63 -15.70
C LEU A 276 -9.75 -13.19 -17.15
N GLY A 277 -9.89 -14.12 -18.09
CA GLY A 277 -9.96 -13.84 -19.54
C GLY A 277 -8.64 -13.41 -20.15
N ALA A 278 -7.48 -13.79 -19.58
CA ALA A 278 -6.19 -13.60 -20.23
C ALA A 278 -6.13 -14.37 -21.54
N ASP A 279 -5.44 -13.80 -22.53
CA ASP A 279 -5.35 -14.42 -23.87
C ASP A 279 -4.28 -15.53 -23.92
N GLN A 280 -3.27 -15.44 -23.04
CA GLN A 280 -2.18 -16.40 -22.97
C GLN A 280 -1.65 -16.55 -21.54
N PHE A 281 -1.13 -17.75 -21.25
CA PHE A 281 -0.48 -18.06 -19.98
C PHE A 281 0.86 -18.75 -20.25
N VAL A 282 1.92 -18.30 -19.57
CA VAL A 282 3.27 -18.81 -19.72
C VAL A 282 3.87 -19.13 -18.34
N VAL A 283 4.48 -20.30 -18.24
CA VAL A 283 5.31 -20.63 -17.08
C VAL A 283 6.69 -20.00 -17.27
N SER A 284 7.04 -19.06 -16.42
CA SER A 284 8.26 -18.24 -16.56
C SER A 284 9.58 -19.04 -16.49
N SER A 285 9.55 -20.25 -15.93
CA SER A 285 10.70 -21.18 -15.97
C SER A 285 10.85 -21.96 -17.28
N ASN A 286 9.80 -21.96 -18.14
CA ASN A 286 9.89 -22.57 -19.48
C ASN A 286 10.58 -21.59 -20.45
N GLN A 287 11.87 -21.81 -20.69
CA GLN A 287 12.68 -20.93 -21.53
C GLN A 287 12.27 -20.96 -23.01
N GLU A 288 11.69 -22.05 -23.52
CA GLU A 288 11.23 -22.15 -24.89
C GLU A 288 10.02 -21.26 -25.12
N ASP A 289 9.00 -21.36 -24.23
CA ASP A 289 7.82 -20.51 -24.29
C ASP A 289 8.17 -19.02 -24.12
N MET A 290 9.11 -18.71 -23.22
CA MET A 290 9.61 -17.34 -23.02
C MET A 290 10.29 -16.82 -24.30
N ARG A 291 11.17 -17.61 -24.93
CA ARG A 291 11.85 -17.21 -26.19
C ARG A 291 10.87 -17.02 -27.35
N ALA A 292 9.84 -17.84 -27.44
CA ALA A 292 8.81 -17.72 -28.49
C ALA A 292 8.07 -16.37 -28.44
N LEU A 293 8.05 -15.70 -27.27
CA LEU A 293 7.44 -14.39 -27.08
C LEU A 293 8.43 -13.21 -27.20
N ALA A 294 9.68 -13.46 -27.63
CA ALA A 294 10.66 -12.39 -27.76
C ALA A 294 10.14 -11.25 -28.64
N LYS A 295 10.26 -10.01 -28.18
CA LYS A 295 9.83 -8.77 -28.88
C LYS A 295 8.34 -8.77 -29.28
N SER A 296 7.46 -9.38 -28.48
CA SER A 296 6.02 -9.47 -28.75
C SER A 296 5.16 -8.53 -27.90
N LEU A 297 5.68 -8.05 -26.75
CA LEU A 297 4.92 -7.25 -25.79
C LEU A 297 5.22 -5.76 -25.95
N ASP A 298 4.17 -4.95 -25.93
CA ASP A 298 4.29 -3.49 -25.86
C ASP A 298 4.57 -3.04 -24.41
N PHE A 299 3.94 -3.71 -23.43
CA PHE A 299 3.98 -3.36 -22.03
C PHE A 299 4.16 -4.59 -21.14
N ILE A 300 4.80 -4.40 -19.98
CA ILE A 300 4.85 -5.37 -18.90
C ILE A 300 4.53 -4.65 -17.58
N ILE A 301 3.63 -5.21 -16.77
CA ILE A 301 3.45 -4.85 -15.38
C ILE A 301 3.98 -6.00 -14.52
N ASP A 302 5.01 -5.71 -13.74
CA ASP A 302 5.62 -6.66 -12.83
C ASP A 302 5.06 -6.47 -11.42
N THR A 303 4.25 -7.43 -10.99
CA THR A 303 3.59 -7.46 -9.68
C THR A 303 4.26 -8.43 -8.72
N ALA A 304 5.34 -9.10 -9.14
CA ALA A 304 6.03 -10.07 -8.32
C ALA A 304 6.92 -9.37 -7.27
N SER A 305 6.74 -9.72 -6.00
CA SER A 305 7.57 -9.20 -4.90
C SER A 305 8.70 -10.16 -4.47
N GLY A 306 8.78 -11.34 -5.06
CA GLY A 306 9.93 -12.23 -4.88
C GLY A 306 11.03 -11.92 -5.89
N ASP A 307 12.28 -12.15 -5.50
CA ASP A 307 13.43 -11.94 -6.38
C ASP A 307 13.37 -12.82 -7.61
N HIS A 308 13.64 -12.22 -8.76
CA HIS A 308 13.64 -12.91 -10.05
C HIS A 308 14.52 -12.16 -11.07
N LEU A 309 14.81 -12.83 -12.19
CA LEU A 309 15.62 -12.24 -13.27
C LEU A 309 14.76 -11.32 -14.14
N PHE A 310 15.22 -10.10 -14.38
CA PHE A 310 14.53 -9.11 -15.22
C PHE A 310 14.87 -9.25 -16.72
N ASP A 311 16.10 -9.64 -17.08
CA ASP A 311 16.52 -9.76 -18.48
C ASP A 311 15.61 -10.66 -19.33
N PRO A 312 15.11 -11.82 -18.84
CA PRO A 312 14.15 -12.62 -19.61
C PRO A 312 12.89 -11.84 -19.96
N TYR A 313 12.33 -11.07 -19.02
CA TYR A 313 11.13 -10.25 -19.28
C TYR A 313 11.43 -9.04 -20.18
N MET A 314 12.58 -8.38 -19.99
CA MET A 314 13.02 -7.30 -20.88
C MET A 314 13.15 -7.77 -22.33
N SER A 315 13.55 -9.02 -22.56
CA SER A 315 13.67 -9.59 -23.91
C SER A 315 12.33 -9.74 -24.64
N LEU A 316 11.22 -9.84 -23.89
CA LEU A 316 9.86 -9.96 -24.43
C LEU A 316 9.34 -8.63 -24.97
N LEU A 317 9.87 -7.50 -24.48
CA LEU A 317 9.43 -6.18 -24.91
C LEU A 317 9.88 -5.87 -26.34
N LYS A 318 8.97 -5.31 -27.11
CA LYS A 318 9.25 -4.65 -28.40
C LYS A 318 10.26 -3.50 -28.22
N ILE A 319 10.66 -2.92 -29.35
CA ILE A 319 11.39 -1.63 -29.35
C ILE A 319 10.47 -0.58 -28.72
N SER A 320 11.05 0.26 -27.85
CA SER A 320 10.35 1.28 -27.06
C SER A 320 9.26 0.73 -26.11
N GLY A 321 9.28 -0.57 -25.82
CA GLY A 321 8.38 -1.18 -24.82
C GLY A 321 8.68 -0.73 -23.41
N VAL A 322 7.69 -0.80 -22.53
CA VAL A 322 7.75 -0.31 -21.15
C VAL A 322 7.51 -1.45 -20.17
N LEU A 323 8.42 -1.61 -19.21
CA LEU A 323 8.22 -2.44 -18.01
C LEU A 323 7.97 -1.53 -16.81
N VAL A 324 6.85 -1.72 -16.12
CA VAL A 324 6.58 -1.04 -14.85
C VAL A 324 6.66 -2.04 -13.71
N LEU A 325 7.49 -1.70 -12.72
CA LEU A 325 7.64 -2.43 -11.48
C LEU A 325 6.66 -1.86 -10.44
N VAL A 326 5.77 -2.69 -9.96
CA VAL A 326 4.85 -2.41 -8.84
C VAL A 326 5.01 -3.41 -7.69
N GLY A 327 5.71 -4.52 -7.93
CA GLY A 327 6.18 -5.43 -6.89
C GLY A 327 7.38 -4.85 -6.14
N PHE A 328 7.76 -5.49 -5.04
CA PHE A 328 8.90 -5.07 -4.20
C PHE A 328 9.90 -6.22 -4.03
N PRO A 329 10.65 -6.61 -5.10
CA PRO A 329 11.79 -7.51 -4.93
C PRO A 329 12.89 -6.83 -4.13
N SER A 330 13.83 -7.62 -3.57
CA SER A 330 14.93 -7.07 -2.78
C SER A 330 15.95 -6.30 -3.64
N GLU A 331 16.10 -6.68 -4.90
CA GLU A 331 16.94 -5.97 -5.88
C GLU A 331 16.34 -6.02 -7.29
N VAL A 332 16.70 -5.05 -8.12
CA VAL A 332 16.39 -5.03 -9.57
C VAL A 332 17.71 -5.07 -10.32
N LYS A 333 17.90 -6.13 -11.13
CA LYS A 333 19.15 -6.35 -11.87
C LYS A 333 18.90 -6.77 -13.29
N PHE A 334 19.43 -6.02 -14.24
CA PHE A 334 19.38 -6.34 -15.67
C PHE A 334 20.61 -5.80 -16.42
N SER A 335 20.91 -6.39 -17.58
CA SER A 335 21.99 -5.92 -18.45
C SER A 335 21.64 -4.56 -19.08
N PRO A 336 22.55 -3.58 -19.12
CA PRO A 336 22.32 -2.35 -19.88
C PRO A 336 21.94 -2.59 -21.34
N ALA A 337 22.43 -3.67 -21.97
CA ALA A 337 22.06 -4.06 -23.32
C ALA A 337 20.57 -4.38 -23.46
N SER A 338 19.96 -4.99 -22.45
CA SER A 338 18.51 -5.28 -22.45
C SER A 338 17.66 -4.01 -22.53
N LEU A 339 18.15 -2.91 -22.01
CA LEU A 339 17.52 -1.59 -22.06
C LEU A 339 17.86 -0.85 -23.36
N ASN A 340 19.17 -0.63 -23.60
CA ASN A 340 19.66 0.28 -24.61
C ASN A 340 19.40 -0.20 -26.05
N LEU A 341 19.63 -1.51 -26.36
CA LEU A 341 19.45 -2.06 -27.70
C LEU A 341 17.98 -2.11 -28.16
N GLY A 342 17.04 -1.94 -27.25
CA GLY A 342 15.60 -1.89 -27.54
C GLY A 342 14.97 -0.52 -27.29
N SER A 343 15.73 0.50 -26.89
CA SER A 343 15.19 1.81 -26.42
C SER A 343 14.04 1.62 -25.41
N ARG A 344 14.18 0.63 -24.52
CA ARG A 344 13.13 0.22 -23.59
C ARG A 344 13.13 1.10 -22.34
N THR A 345 12.00 1.16 -21.68
CA THR A 345 11.84 1.91 -20.42
C THR A 345 11.56 0.94 -19.27
N VAL A 346 12.23 1.15 -18.14
CA VAL A 346 11.86 0.56 -16.85
C VAL A 346 11.41 1.69 -15.94
N ALA A 347 10.22 1.57 -15.37
CA ALA A 347 9.63 2.57 -14.49
C ALA A 347 9.15 1.93 -13.20
N GLY A 348 9.16 2.70 -12.10
CA GLY A 348 8.56 2.32 -10.83
C GLY A 348 7.21 3.00 -10.63
N SER A 349 6.32 2.36 -9.88
CA SER A 349 5.06 2.96 -9.45
C SER A 349 4.60 2.38 -8.11
N VAL A 350 4.01 3.24 -7.30
CA VAL A 350 3.40 2.86 -6.02
C VAL A 350 2.09 3.62 -5.86
N THR A 351 0.99 2.90 -5.68
CA THR A 351 -0.37 3.47 -5.55
C THR A 351 -0.65 4.55 -6.62
N GLY A 352 -1.50 5.54 -6.33
CA GLY A 352 -1.83 6.64 -7.26
C GLY A 352 -2.29 7.89 -6.52
N GLY A 353 -2.44 9.00 -7.23
CA GLY A 353 -2.95 10.26 -6.70
C GLY A 353 -4.47 10.26 -6.49
N THR A 354 -4.98 11.22 -5.72
CA THR A 354 -6.42 11.28 -5.38
C THR A 354 -7.32 11.40 -6.60
N LYS A 355 -6.86 12.08 -7.66
CA LYS A 355 -7.58 12.16 -8.93
C LYS A 355 -7.67 10.80 -9.62
N GLU A 356 -6.54 10.11 -9.74
CA GLU A 356 -6.47 8.80 -10.40
C GLU A 356 -7.29 7.74 -9.65
N ILE A 357 -7.34 7.82 -8.31
CA ILE A 357 -8.15 6.90 -7.51
C ILE A 357 -9.65 7.08 -7.83
N GLN A 358 -10.14 8.33 -7.88
CA GLN A 358 -11.55 8.56 -8.21
C GLN A 358 -11.86 8.11 -9.65
N GLU A 359 -11.02 8.48 -10.62
CA GLU A 359 -11.16 8.06 -12.01
C GLU A 359 -11.20 6.52 -12.16
N MET A 360 -10.35 5.81 -11.43
CA MET A 360 -10.35 4.35 -11.41
C MET A 360 -11.64 3.78 -10.82
N VAL A 361 -12.13 4.32 -9.70
CA VAL A 361 -13.39 3.85 -9.07
C VAL A 361 -14.56 4.04 -10.04
N ASP A 362 -14.64 5.21 -10.69
CA ASP A 362 -15.68 5.50 -11.68
C ASP A 362 -15.56 4.59 -12.90
N PHE A 363 -14.34 4.34 -13.39
CA PHE A 363 -14.07 3.42 -14.47
C PHE A 363 -14.48 1.98 -14.14
N CYS A 364 -14.15 1.49 -12.94
CA CYS A 364 -14.55 0.17 -12.49
C CYS A 364 -16.07 0.03 -12.41
N ALA A 365 -16.76 1.04 -11.87
CA ALA A 365 -18.21 1.04 -11.75
C ALA A 365 -18.89 1.06 -13.13
N ALA A 366 -18.39 1.86 -14.06
CA ALA A 366 -18.95 1.99 -15.41
C ALA A 366 -18.74 0.72 -16.25
N ASN A 367 -17.68 -0.05 -16.01
CA ASN A 367 -17.32 -1.22 -16.81
C ASN A 367 -17.56 -2.55 -16.08
N GLY A 368 -18.17 -2.55 -14.89
CA GLY A 368 -18.44 -3.76 -14.13
C GLY A 368 -17.18 -4.53 -13.71
N ILE A 369 -16.08 -3.80 -13.45
CA ILE A 369 -14.81 -4.41 -13.04
C ILE A 369 -14.80 -4.55 -11.52
N HIS A 370 -14.77 -5.78 -11.03
CA HIS A 370 -14.73 -6.11 -9.61
C HIS A 370 -13.47 -6.93 -9.28
N PRO A 371 -12.81 -6.70 -8.14
CA PRO A 371 -11.83 -7.65 -7.63
C PRO A 371 -12.52 -8.96 -7.24
N ASP A 372 -11.82 -10.09 -7.36
CA ASP A 372 -12.29 -11.35 -6.81
C ASP A 372 -11.97 -11.38 -5.31
N ILE A 373 -13.00 -11.55 -4.47
CA ILE A 373 -12.90 -11.40 -3.02
C ILE A 373 -13.39 -12.64 -2.26
N GLU A 374 -12.76 -12.89 -1.11
CA GLU A 374 -13.25 -13.76 -0.06
C GLU A 374 -13.71 -12.88 1.12
N LEU A 375 -15.02 -12.86 1.41
CA LEU A 375 -15.57 -12.09 2.52
C LEU A 375 -15.38 -12.86 3.83
N ILE A 376 -14.82 -12.22 4.85
CA ILE A 376 -14.48 -12.83 6.13
C ILE A 376 -14.93 -11.98 7.33
N PRO A 377 -15.23 -12.57 8.49
CA PRO A 377 -15.45 -11.82 9.73
C PRO A 377 -14.11 -11.31 10.31
N ILE A 378 -14.14 -10.23 11.14
CA ILE A 378 -12.94 -9.67 11.75
C ILE A 378 -12.18 -10.70 12.62
N GLY A 379 -12.87 -11.61 13.27
CA GLY A 379 -12.26 -12.69 14.05
C GLY A 379 -11.37 -13.64 13.25
N TYR A 380 -11.53 -13.68 11.92
CA TYR A 380 -10.71 -14.47 11.00
C TYR A 380 -9.44 -13.74 10.55
N SER A 381 -9.25 -12.47 10.95
CA SER A 381 -8.17 -11.61 10.45
C SER A 381 -6.76 -12.20 10.65
N ASN A 382 -6.48 -12.85 11.78
CA ASN A 382 -5.17 -13.48 12.01
C ASN A 382 -4.90 -14.61 11.01
N GLU A 383 -5.86 -15.48 10.78
CA GLU A 383 -5.79 -16.53 9.77
C GLU A 383 -5.63 -15.95 8.36
N ALA A 384 -6.38 -14.89 8.04
CA ALA A 384 -6.28 -14.21 6.75
C ALA A 384 -4.87 -13.64 6.52
N LEU A 385 -4.23 -13.02 7.53
CA LEU A 385 -2.86 -12.54 7.42
C LEU A 385 -1.87 -13.68 7.15
N GLU A 386 -2.03 -14.85 7.80
CA GLU A 386 -1.19 -16.02 7.52
C GLU A 386 -1.43 -16.57 6.11
N ARG A 387 -2.68 -16.66 5.65
CA ARG A 387 -3.02 -17.10 4.29
C ARG A 387 -2.48 -16.14 3.23
N VAL A 388 -2.49 -14.82 3.48
CA VAL A 388 -1.85 -13.83 2.60
C VAL A 388 -0.34 -14.05 2.50
N VAL A 389 0.35 -14.34 3.61
CA VAL A 389 1.78 -14.69 3.62
C VAL A 389 2.05 -15.95 2.79
N ASN A 390 1.19 -16.95 2.90
CA ASN A 390 1.30 -18.22 2.18
C ASN A 390 0.80 -18.14 0.73
N LYS A 391 0.33 -16.97 0.27
CA LYS A 391 -0.26 -16.75 -1.07
C LYS A 391 -1.49 -17.63 -1.33
N ASP A 392 -2.22 -17.96 -0.26
CA ASP A 392 -3.42 -18.79 -0.26
C ASP A 392 -4.67 -17.91 -0.14
N VAL A 393 -4.97 -17.14 -1.18
CA VAL A 393 -6.18 -16.34 -1.34
C VAL A 393 -6.45 -16.07 -2.82
N LYS A 394 -7.72 -16.09 -3.24
CA LYS A 394 -8.14 -15.86 -4.63
C LYS A 394 -9.18 -14.73 -4.70
N TYR A 395 -8.81 -13.45 -4.78
CA TYR A 395 -7.41 -12.94 -4.74
C TYR A 395 -7.23 -11.95 -3.60
N ARG A 396 -8.36 -11.49 -2.97
CA ARG A 396 -8.36 -10.51 -1.88
C ARG A 396 -9.29 -10.95 -0.76
N PHE A 397 -8.83 -10.94 0.47
CA PHE A 397 -9.74 -10.98 1.62
C PHE A 397 -10.36 -9.60 1.82
N VAL A 398 -11.62 -9.60 2.21
CA VAL A 398 -12.34 -8.40 2.65
C VAL A 398 -13.03 -8.72 3.97
N ILE A 399 -12.75 -7.94 4.98
CA ILE A 399 -13.37 -8.07 6.30
C ILE A 399 -14.72 -7.37 6.28
N ASP A 400 -15.77 -8.08 6.64
CA ASP A 400 -17.09 -7.53 6.94
C ASP A 400 -17.07 -6.91 8.33
N ILE A 401 -16.70 -5.64 8.41
CA ILE A 401 -16.58 -4.90 9.67
C ILE A 401 -17.97 -4.70 10.30
N GLU A 402 -18.94 -4.26 9.51
CA GLU A 402 -20.28 -3.89 10.01
C GLU A 402 -20.97 -5.04 10.72
N ASN A 403 -20.86 -6.27 10.23
CA ASN A 403 -21.55 -7.42 10.79
C ASN A 403 -20.71 -8.20 11.81
N SER A 404 -19.38 -8.04 11.83
CA SER A 404 -18.49 -8.85 12.66
C SER A 404 -17.77 -8.10 13.80
N LEU A 405 -17.67 -6.76 13.76
CA LEU A 405 -17.05 -5.95 14.79
C LEU A 405 -18.11 -5.19 15.59
N LYS A 406 -18.56 -5.76 16.71
CA LYS A 406 -19.61 -5.23 17.58
C LYS A 406 -19.14 -5.17 19.02
#